data_b492aefcf87f71688d384b1b80092e23
#
_entry.id   b492aefcf87f71688d384b1b80092e23
#
_cell.length_a   1.000
_cell.length_b   1.000
_cell.length_c   1.000
_cell.angle_alpha   90.00
_cell.angle_beta   90.00
_cell.angle_gamma   90.00
#
_symmetry.space_group_name_H-M   'P 1'
#
loop_
_entity.id
_entity.type
_entity.pdbx_description
1 polymer ?
#
loop_
_entity_poly.entity_id
_entity_poly.type
_entity_poly.pdbx_seq_one_letter_code
_entity_poly.pdbx_strand_id
1 'polypeptide(L)'
;MTKVSQFCSKEQINEEASLWISRMDRGLNPEEKQRLVAWINQNNSHHEALMKMASLWDDLSVLNELSGIFPLEEKPRNRSSFLTNIALAASFMIATVTGLNYALDINPLTIFQNGHESYSQTFQTKLGEQVLHSLPDGSFLQLNTNTQVAVHYKNNQRRLTLIQGEANFDVAKDKSRPFIVEVGEQSFTALGTAFNIQKKNSQDIELIVTEGKVLISHTNDILAQVNRSNDSPVLDSLPGLLVTGGEKSVVENNTLTTATKISPEQVQKNTAWQQGILIFDGDTLADALAEISRYNDTKFEVLDDEIASLKISGYFKAGDIDGLLSSLDFNFNIQ
;
A
#
# COMPACT_ATOMS: atom_id res chain seq x y z
N MET A 1 23.12 46.66 28.25
CA MET A 1 22.15 45.56 28.46
C MET A 1 22.35 44.57 27.34
N THR A 2 23.04 43.50 27.64
CA THR A 2 23.38 42.43 26.64
C THR A 2 22.19 41.56 26.42
N LYS A 3 21.67 41.55 25.19
CA LYS A 3 20.55 40.70 24.75
C LYS A 3 21.06 39.27 24.63
N VAL A 4 20.73 38.43 25.60
CA VAL A 4 20.99 36.99 25.56
C VAL A 4 20.01 36.41 24.55
N SER A 5 20.48 36.04 23.35
CA SER A 5 19.71 35.23 22.38
C SER A 5 19.75 33.79 22.88
N GLN A 6 18.61 33.28 23.31
CA GLN A 6 18.43 31.89 23.63
C GLN A 6 18.53 31.09 22.32
N PHE A 7 19.61 30.35 22.13
CA PHE A 7 19.72 29.40 21.04
C PHE A 7 18.81 28.21 21.35
N CYS A 8 17.68 28.09 20.65
CA CYS A 8 16.89 26.86 20.67
C CYS A 8 17.76 25.68 20.22
N SER A 9 17.78 24.60 20.96
CA SER A 9 18.52 23.41 20.57
C SER A 9 17.84 22.80 19.32
N LYS A 10 18.63 22.10 18.49
CA LYS A 10 18.11 21.43 17.27
C LYS A 10 16.98 20.45 17.59
N GLU A 11 17.01 19.86 18.79
CA GLU A 11 15.95 18.96 19.30
C GLU A 11 14.65 19.71 19.58
N GLN A 12 14.72 20.88 20.19
CA GLN A 12 13.55 21.73 20.44
C GLN A 12 12.89 22.21 19.14
N ILE A 13 13.69 22.58 18.14
CA ILE A 13 13.18 22.98 16.81
C ILE A 13 12.46 21.81 16.13
N ASN A 14 12.99 20.59 16.20
CA ASN A 14 12.36 19.40 15.64
C ASN A 14 11.06 19.04 16.38
N GLU A 15 11.02 19.19 17.70
CA GLU A 15 9.81 18.95 18.50
C GLU A 15 8.71 19.96 18.16
N GLU A 16 9.04 21.24 18.05
CA GLU A 16 8.10 22.28 17.61
C GLU A 16 7.61 22.05 16.18
N ALA A 17 8.49 21.61 15.25
CA ALA A 17 8.13 21.26 13.90
C ALA A 17 7.10 20.12 13.85
N SER A 18 7.31 19.06 14.68
CA SER A 18 6.36 17.94 14.75
C SER A 18 4.98 18.36 15.27
N LEU A 19 4.95 19.28 16.25
CA LEU A 19 3.70 19.86 16.77
C LEU A 19 2.97 20.71 15.70
N TRP A 20 3.72 21.42 14.87
CA TRP A 20 3.13 22.17 13.75
C TRP A 20 2.53 21.26 12.70
N ILE A 21 3.20 20.16 12.32
CA ILE A 21 2.67 19.16 11.39
C ILE A 21 1.36 18.57 11.92
N SER A 22 1.32 18.15 13.20
CA SER A 22 0.10 17.63 13.83
C SER A 22 -1.07 18.63 13.85
N ARG A 23 -0.77 19.94 13.98
CA ARG A 23 -1.81 20.99 13.92
C ARG A 23 -2.28 21.22 12.48
N MET A 24 -1.40 21.10 11.50
CA MET A 24 -1.73 21.24 10.07
C MET A 24 -2.67 20.12 9.62
N ASP A 25 -2.47 18.90 10.09
CA ASP A 25 -3.30 17.74 9.79
C ASP A 25 -4.78 17.95 10.18
N ARG A 26 -5.05 18.58 11.32
CA ARG A 26 -6.43 18.92 11.75
C ARG A 26 -7.01 20.20 11.12
N GLY A 27 -6.23 20.93 10.31
CA GLY A 27 -6.55 22.25 9.76
C GLY A 27 -6.20 23.40 10.68
N LEU A 28 -5.43 24.38 10.19
CA LEU A 28 -5.02 25.57 10.92
C LEU A 28 -6.09 26.67 10.87
N ASN A 29 -6.41 27.29 12.00
CA ASN A 29 -7.20 28.50 12.03
C ASN A 29 -6.36 29.75 11.61
N PRO A 30 -6.96 30.90 11.32
CA PRO A 30 -6.24 32.10 10.84
C PRO A 30 -5.13 32.59 11.79
N GLU A 31 -5.33 32.48 13.10
CA GLU A 31 -4.32 32.87 14.09
C GLU A 31 -3.15 31.90 14.14
N GLU A 32 -3.42 30.60 14.01
CA GLU A 32 -2.39 29.58 13.97
C GLU A 32 -1.54 29.68 12.69
N LYS A 33 -2.15 30.03 11.55
CA LYS A 33 -1.41 30.31 10.30
C LYS A 33 -0.44 31.47 10.47
N GLN A 34 -0.86 32.56 11.11
CA GLN A 34 0.05 33.70 11.38
C GLN A 34 1.20 33.33 12.32
N ARG A 35 0.95 32.51 13.36
CA ARG A 35 1.97 32.05 14.28
C ARG A 35 2.96 31.10 13.59
N LEU A 36 2.49 30.22 12.72
CA LEU A 36 3.34 29.32 11.94
C LEU A 36 4.28 30.12 11.03
N VAL A 37 3.77 31.12 10.30
CA VAL A 37 4.58 32.00 9.44
C VAL A 37 5.63 32.75 10.26
N ALA A 38 5.25 33.29 11.44
CA ALA A 38 6.18 33.97 12.33
C ALA A 38 7.28 33.03 12.85
N TRP A 39 6.93 31.79 13.15
CA TRP A 39 7.88 30.78 13.65
C TRP A 39 8.86 30.33 12.54
N ILE A 40 8.38 30.10 11.33
CA ILE A 40 9.23 29.74 10.19
C ILE A 40 10.25 30.84 9.86
N ASN A 41 9.82 32.10 9.94
CA ASN A 41 10.66 33.25 9.60
C ASN A 41 11.69 33.63 10.69
N GLN A 42 11.68 32.97 11.85
CA GLN A 42 12.67 33.23 12.91
C GLN A 42 14.08 32.78 12.53
N ASN A 43 14.20 31.62 11.88
CA ASN A 43 15.50 31.07 11.47
C ASN A 43 15.29 30.03 10.35
N ASN A 44 16.24 29.94 9.42
CA ASN A 44 16.26 28.97 8.35
C ASN A 44 16.16 27.51 8.85
N SER A 45 16.70 27.23 10.03
CA SER A 45 16.62 25.91 10.70
C SER A 45 15.18 25.48 11.01
N HIS A 46 14.24 26.42 11.25
CA HIS A 46 12.83 26.12 11.49
C HIS A 46 12.13 25.68 10.21
N HIS A 47 12.44 26.36 9.11
CA HIS A 47 11.94 25.95 7.77
C HIS A 47 12.45 24.56 7.39
N GLU A 48 13.76 24.27 7.55
CA GLU A 48 14.36 22.98 7.24
C GLU A 48 13.74 21.85 8.12
N ALA A 49 13.55 22.11 9.42
CA ALA A 49 12.93 21.13 10.31
C ALA A 49 11.48 20.83 9.93
N LEU A 50 10.71 21.87 9.58
CA LEU A 50 9.32 21.69 9.16
C LEU A 50 9.22 20.88 7.87
N MET A 51 10.05 21.20 6.85
CA MET A 51 10.08 20.48 5.58
C MET A 51 10.53 19.03 5.76
N LYS A 52 11.49 18.77 6.64
CA LYS A 52 11.93 17.42 6.98
C LYS A 52 10.81 16.62 7.67
N MET A 53 10.08 17.21 8.61
CA MET A 53 8.97 16.55 9.28
C MET A 53 7.79 16.33 8.32
N ALA A 54 7.50 17.28 7.44
CA ALA A 54 6.46 17.12 6.40
C ALA A 54 6.78 15.98 5.42
N SER A 55 8.06 15.79 5.06
CA SER A 55 8.48 14.69 4.19
C SER A 55 8.41 13.31 4.86
N LEU A 56 8.43 13.26 6.19
CA LEU A 56 8.25 12.03 6.97
C LEU A 56 6.76 11.73 7.21
N TRP A 57 5.90 12.75 7.10
CA TRP A 57 4.46 12.62 7.20
C TRP A 57 3.93 12.49 5.78
N ASP A 58 3.74 11.26 5.33
CA ASP A 58 3.47 10.87 3.93
C ASP A 58 2.08 11.31 3.41
N ASP A 59 1.63 12.51 3.80
CA ASP A 59 0.36 13.08 3.38
C ASP A 59 0.58 14.35 2.54
N LEU A 60 0.42 14.20 1.21
CA LEU A 60 0.49 15.30 0.21
C LEU A 60 -0.43 16.49 0.53
N SER A 61 -1.40 16.33 1.42
CA SER A 61 -2.30 17.40 1.87
C SER A 61 -1.55 18.51 2.63
N VAL A 62 -0.54 18.16 3.43
CA VAL A 62 0.28 19.10 4.21
C VAL A 62 1.13 19.99 3.29
N LEU A 63 1.68 19.44 2.22
CA LEU A 63 2.48 20.19 1.24
C LEU A 63 1.62 21.20 0.44
N ASN A 64 0.36 20.87 0.21
CA ASN A 64 -0.57 21.74 -0.52
C ASN A 64 -0.99 22.95 0.33
N GLU A 65 -1.12 22.82 1.64
CA GLU A 65 -1.34 23.95 2.55
C GLU A 65 -0.12 24.89 2.65
N LEU A 66 1.09 24.32 2.61
CA LEU A 66 2.35 25.10 2.63
C LEU A 66 2.52 25.96 1.38
N SER A 67 2.05 25.51 0.20
CA SER A 67 2.15 26.28 -1.05
C SER A 67 1.39 27.62 -1.01
N GLY A 68 0.32 27.70 -0.21
CA GLY A 68 -0.45 28.93 0.01
C GLY A 68 0.22 29.95 0.94
N ILE A 69 1.19 29.52 1.75
CA ILE A 69 1.92 30.34 2.73
C ILE A 69 3.23 30.88 2.13
N PHE A 70 3.78 30.20 1.11
CA PHE A 70 5.01 30.60 0.40
C PHE A 70 4.70 30.93 -1.06
N PRO A 71 4.21 32.15 -1.38
CA PRO A 71 4.14 32.58 -2.75
C PRO A 71 5.57 32.71 -3.29
N LEU A 72 5.87 31.99 -4.37
CA LEU A 72 7.11 32.20 -5.11
C LEU A 72 7.16 33.64 -5.56
N GLU A 73 8.12 34.43 -5.06
CA GLU A 73 8.36 35.78 -5.56
C GLU A 73 8.68 35.71 -7.06
N GLU A 74 7.73 36.13 -7.89
CA GLU A 74 7.98 36.42 -9.29
C GLU A 74 8.84 37.70 -9.37
N LYS A 75 10.16 37.50 -9.55
CA LYS A 75 11.04 38.64 -9.92
C LYS A 75 10.55 39.27 -11.22
N PRO A 76 10.33 40.60 -11.28
CA PRO A 76 9.91 41.27 -12.49
C PRO A 76 10.99 41.07 -13.56
N ARG A 77 10.68 40.30 -14.59
CA ARG A 77 11.53 40.03 -15.73
C ARG A 77 11.52 41.22 -16.68
N ASN A 78 12.62 41.95 -16.63
CA ASN A 78 12.83 43.07 -17.53
C ASN A 78 12.87 42.56 -19.00
N ARG A 79 11.80 42.83 -19.74
CA ARG A 79 11.64 42.47 -21.14
C ARG A 79 12.37 43.53 -22.00
N SER A 80 13.63 43.28 -22.33
CA SER A 80 14.34 44.04 -23.35
C SER A 80 15.36 43.18 -24.05
N SER A 81 15.23 43.05 -25.36
CA SER A 81 16.22 42.63 -26.38
C SER A 81 16.84 41.22 -26.36
N PHE A 82 16.44 40.31 -25.47
CA PHE A 82 17.00 38.97 -25.44
C PHE A 82 16.27 37.94 -26.35
N LEU A 83 15.05 38.30 -26.82
CA LEU A 83 14.17 37.36 -27.55
C LEU A 83 14.63 37.10 -28.99
N THR A 84 15.31 38.03 -29.64
CA THR A 84 15.78 37.86 -31.03
C THR A 84 16.99 36.92 -31.14
N ASN A 85 17.89 36.93 -30.16
CA ASN A 85 19.04 36.02 -30.14
C ASN A 85 18.71 34.60 -29.70
N ILE A 86 17.64 34.41 -28.86
CA ILE A 86 17.12 33.11 -28.47
C ILE A 86 16.44 32.42 -29.65
N ALA A 87 15.69 33.18 -30.50
CA ALA A 87 15.01 32.60 -31.66
C ALA A 87 16.01 32.03 -32.69
N LEU A 88 17.15 32.72 -32.91
CA LEU A 88 18.19 32.22 -33.81
C LEU A 88 18.96 31.00 -33.23
N ALA A 89 19.23 30.98 -31.92
CA ALA A 89 19.84 29.84 -31.27
C ALA A 89 18.92 28.61 -31.21
N ALA A 90 17.63 28.82 -30.98
CA ALA A 90 16.62 27.77 -30.99
C ALA A 90 16.43 27.14 -32.38
N SER A 91 16.43 27.96 -33.46
CA SER A 91 16.33 27.47 -34.84
C SER A 91 17.58 26.65 -35.22
N PHE A 92 18.78 27.07 -34.78
CA PHE A 92 19.99 26.32 -35.07
C PHE A 92 20.03 24.99 -34.28
N MET A 93 19.54 25.00 -33.06
CA MET A 93 19.46 23.78 -32.22
C MET A 93 18.42 22.79 -32.78
N ILE A 94 17.27 23.29 -33.25
CA ILE A 94 16.26 22.45 -33.92
C ILE A 94 16.80 21.87 -35.23
N ALA A 95 17.50 22.67 -36.04
CA ALA A 95 18.10 22.22 -37.29
C ALA A 95 19.22 21.19 -37.07
N THR A 96 20.05 21.35 -36.03
CA THR A 96 21.09 20.37 -35.68
C THR A 96 20.54 19.10 -35.10
N VAL A 97 19.50 19.17 -34.25
CA VAL A 97 18.82 17.99 -33.70
C VAL A 97 18.09 17.23 -34.81
N THR A 98 17.35 17.91 -35.70
CA THR A 98 16.69 17.25 -36.83
C THR A 98 17.67 16.69 -37.86
N GLY A 99 18.76 17.40 -38.15
CA GLY A 99 19.81 16.92 -39.06
C GLY A 99 20.56 15.69 -38.49
N LEU A 100 20.85 15.71 -37.17
CA LEU A 100 21.51 14.59 -36.50
C LEU A 100 20.58 13.36 -36.41
N ASN A 101 19.29 13.58 -36.15
CA ASN A 101 18.30 12.50 -36.16
C ASN A 101 18.15 11.86 -37.54
N TYR A 102 18.19 12.68 -38.61
CA TYR A 102 18.13 12.16 -39.97
C TYR A 102 19.41 11.41 -40.37
N ALA A 103 20.57 11.82 -39.91
CA ALA A 103 21.86 11.19 -40.19
C ALA A 103 22.10 9.89 -39.40
N LEU A 104 21.48 9.75 -38.20
CA LEU A 104 21.64 8.59 -37.31
C LEU A 104 20.46 7.63 -37.30
N ASP A 105 19.44 7.89 -38.14
CA ASP A 105 18.19 7.10 -38.19
C ASP A 105 17.48 6.94 -36.81
N ILE A 106 17.72 7.91 -35.90
CA ILE A 106 17.13 7.94 -34.56
C ILE A 106 15.78 8.65 -34.63
N ASN A 107 14.72 7.93 -34.40
CA ASN A 107 13.39 8.51 -34.32
C ASN A 107 13.21 9.19 -32.94
N PRO A 108 13.17 10.55 -32.84
CA PRO A 108 13.12 11.25 -31.56
C PRO A 108 11.82 10.97 -30.77
N LEU A 109 10.77 10.50 -31.44
CA LEU A 109 9.53 10.07 -30.79
C LEU A 109 9.71 8.78 -29.96
N THR A 110 10.74 7.98 -30.21
CA THR A 110 10.99 6.78 -29.40
C THR A 110 11.69 7.09 -28.06
N ILE A 111 12.33 8.25 -27.92
CA ILE A 111 12.98 8.69 -26.68
C ILE A 111 11.92 9.15 -25.64
N PHE A 112 10.76 9.61 -26.10
CA PHE A 112 9.63 10.03 -25.25
C PHE A 112 8.55 8.95 -25.07
N GLN A 113 8.68 7.80 -25.72
CA GLN A 113 7.98 6.62 -25.25
C GLN A 113 8.66 6.21 -23.96
N ASN A 114 8.11 6.66 -22.84
CA ASN A 114 8.35 6.06 -21.55
C ASN A 114 8.06 4.57 -21.71
N GLY A 115 9.08 3.80 -22.07
CA GLY A 115 9.03 2.36 -22.00
C GLY A 115 8.81 2.06 -20.53
N HIS A 116 7.58 1.76 -20.16
CA HIS A 116 7.33 1.13 -18.87
C HIS A 116 8.14 -0.16 -18.93
N GLU A 117 9.30 -0.15 -18.28
CA GLU A 117 10.14 -1.35 -18.20
C GLU A 117 9.23 -2.48 -17.68
N SER A 118 9.22 -3.57 -18.41
CA SER A 118 8.48 -4.74 -17.94
C SER A 118 9.19 -5.25 -16.69
N TYR A 119 8.48 -5.25 -15.56
CA TYR A 119 8.98 -5.81 -14.31
C TYR A 119 8.39 -7.18 -14.12
N SER A 120 9.24 -8.17 -13.87
CA SER A 120 8.79 -9.55 -13.59
C SER A 120 9.67 -10.14 -12.50
N GLN A 121 9.04 -10.49 -11.38
CA GLN A 121 9.70 -11.10 -10.23
C GLN A 121 8.75 -12.01 -9.48
N THR A 122 9.27 -13.12 -8.95
CA THR A 122 8.53 -13.99 -8.04
C THR A 122 9.07 -13.80 -6.63
N PHE A 123 8.16 -13.52 -5.70
CA PHE A 123 8.42 -13.43 -4.27
C PHE A 123 7.88 -14.67 -3.57
N GLN A 124 8.61 -15.18 -2.60
CA GLN A 124 8.20 -16.36 -1.84
C GLN A 124 8.70 -16.30 -0.41
N THR A 125 7.95 -16.91 0.50
CA THR A 125 8.30 -17.13 1.90
C THR A 125 8.31 -18.61 2.21
N LYS A 126 9.17 -18.99 3.14
CA LYS A 126 9.19 -20.35 3.73
C LYS A 126 8.10 -20.47 4.79
N LEU A 127 7.93 -21.68 5.28
CA LEU A 127 7.09 -21.96 6.43
C LEU A 127 7.56 -21.16 7.66
N GLY A 128 6.65 -20.45 8.32
CA GLY A 128 6.94 -19.57 9.46
C GLY A 128 7.58 -18.22 9.10
N GLU A 129 7.94 -17.99 7.83
CA GLU A 129 8.54 -16.75 7.37
C GLU A 129 7.48 -15.73 6.92
N GLN A 130 7.70 -14.46 7.25
CA GLN A 130 6.88 -13.32 6.80
C GLN A 130 7.81 -12.24 6.28
N VAL A 131 7.52 -11.68 5.10
CA VAL A 131 8.38 -10.68 4.46
C VAL A 131 7.55 -9.57 3.84
N LEU A 132 7.98 -8.32 4.03
CA LEU A 132 7.44 -7.13 3.39
C LEU A 132 8.32 -6.73 2.20
N HIS A 133 7.71 -6.53 1.03
CA HIS A 133 8.37 -6.08 -0.19
C HIS A 133 7.78 -4.76 -0.66
N SER A 134 8.63 -3.84 -1.12
CA SER A 134 8.23 -2.66 -1.87
C SER A 134 8.24 -2.98 -3.36
N LEU A 135 7.17 -2.63 -4.07
CA LEU A 135 7.03 -2.83 -5.51
C LEU A 135 7.41 -1.54 -6.28
N PRO A 136 7.73 -1.65 -7.59
CA PRO A 136 8.20 -0.50 -8.38
C PRO A 136 7.20 0.64 -8.54
N ASP A 137 5.90 0.37 -8.34
CA ASP A 137 4.82 1.36 -8.40
C ASP A 137 4.55 2.08 -7.07
N GLY A 138 5.36 1.78 -6.04
CA GLY A 138 5.18 2.29 -4.69
C GLY A 138 4.19 1.51 -3.83
N SER A 139 3.61 0.41 -4.35
CA SER A 139 2.79 -0.51 -3.55
C SER A 139 3.64 -1.35 -2.63
N PHE A 140 3.04 -1.81 -1.53
CA PHE A 140 3.66 -2.78 -0.62
C PHE A 140 2.97 -4.14 -0.72
N LEU A 141 3.77 -5.18 -0.71
CA LEU A 141 3.36 -6.58 -0.73
C LEU A 141 3.93 -7.27 0.50
N GLN A 142 3.09 -7.64 1.45
CA GLN A 142 3.48 -8.42 2.62
C GLN A 142 3.02 -9.87 2.44
N LEU A 143 3.98 -10.79 2.46
CA LEU A 143 3.74 -12.21 2.33
C LEU A 143 3.67 -12.86 3.72
N ASN A 144 2.65 -13.67 3.94
CA ASN A 144 2.55 -14.53 5.12
C ASN A 144 3.36 -15.82 4.93
N THR A 145 3.27 -16.72 5.89
CA THR A 145 3.92 -18.05 5.89
C THR A 145 3.62 -18.82 4.59
N ASN A 146 4.62 -19.54 4.05
CA ASN A 146 4.49 -20.45 2.92
C ASN A 146 3.72 -19.85 1.73
N THR A 147 4.07 -18.62 1.37
CA THR A 147 3.36 -17.84 0.37
C THR A 147 4.23 -17.64 -0.87
N GLN A 148 3.60 -17.67 -2.05
CA GLN A 148 4.27 -17.39 -3.31
C GLN A 148 3.41 -16.48 -4.19
N VAL A 149 4.00 -15.34 -4.61
CA VAL A 149 3.38 -14.34 -5.50
C VAL A 149 4.31 -14.04 -6.66
N ALA A 150 3.79 -14.18 -7.88
CA ALA A 150 4.46 -13.72 -9.09
C ALA A 150 3.94 -12.33 -9.46
N VAL A 151 4.85 -11.39 -9.72
CA VAL A 151 4.54 -10.00 -10.10
C VAL A 151 4.96 -9.78 -11.54
N HIS A 152 4.04 -9.28 -12.37
CA HIS A 152 4.25 -8.98 -13.77
C HIS A 152 3.66 -7.62 -14.12
N TYR A 153 4.48 -6.57 -14.14
CA TYR A 153 4.09 -5.25 -14.60
C TYR A 153 4.46 -5.11 -16.07
N LYS A 154 3.51 -4.81 -16.90
CA LYS A 154 3.73 -4.61 -18.33
C LYS A 154 2.79 -3.53 -18.87
N ASN A 155 3.36 -2.53 -19.55
CA ASN A 155 2.60 -1.43 -20.15
C ASN A 155 1.65 -0.75 -19.15
N ASN A 156 0.35 -0.91 -19.35
CA ASN A 156 -0.71 -0.26 -18.58
C ASN A 156 -1.30 -1.14 -17.47
N GLN A 157 -0.66 -2.25 -17.08
CA GLN A 157 -1.21 -3.17 -16.09
C GLN A 157 -0.20 -3.52 -15.01
N ARG A 158 -0.66 -3.57 -13.77
CA ARG A 158 0.04 -4.08 -12.61
C ARG A 158 -0.58 -5.43 -12.25
N ARG A 159 -0.04 -6.52 -12.81
CA ARG A 159 -0.60 -7.85 -12.65
C ARG A 159 0.23 -8.68 -11.69
N LEU A 160 -0.44 -9.35 -10.77
CA LEU A 160 0.15 -10.27 -9.81
C LEU A 160 -0.62 -11.60 -9.85
N THR A 161 0.04 -12.68 -9.49
CA THR A 161 -0.61 -13.99 -9.33
C THR A 161 -0.26 -14.53 -7.96
N LEU A 162 -1.25 -14.69 -7.08
CA LEU A 162 -1.09 -15.40 -5.81
C LEU A 162 -1.20 -16.89 -6.08
N ILE A 163 -0.05 -17.56 -6.13
CA ILE A 163 0.06 -18.98 -6.47
C ILE A 163 -0.40 -19.82 -5.28
N GLN A 164 0.08 -19.49 -4.08
CA GLN A 164 -0.29 -20.13 -2.81
C GLN A 164 -0.11 -19.19 -1.63
N GLY A 165 -0.76 -19.51 -0.50
CA GLY A 165 -0.60 -18.86 0.78
C GLY A 165 -1.48 -17.63 0.95
N GLU A 166 -0.97 -16.61 1.62
CA GLU A 166 -1.69 -15.41 2.04
C GLU A 166 -0.82 -14.18 1.88
N ALA A 167 -1.38 -13.13 1.31
CA ALA A 167 -0.67 -11.87 1.12
C ALA A 167 -1.58 -10.68 1.39
N ASN A 168 -0.97 -9.64 1.99
CA ASN A 168 -1.56 -8.32 2.12
C ASN A 168 -0.98 -7.39 1.05
N PHE A 169 -1.86 -6.62 0.43
CA PHE A 169 -1.55 -5.67 -0.63
C PHE A 169 -1.95 -4.28 -0.16
N ASP A 170 -0.99 -3.37 -0.04
CA ASP A 170 -1.22 -1.94 0.12
C ASP A 170 -0.88 -1.26 -1.20
N VAL A 171 -1.92 -0.94 -1.97
CA VAL A 171 -1.81 -0.57 -3.37
C VAL A 171 -1.72 0.93 -3.53
N ALA A 172 -0.65 1.41 -4.12
CA ALA A 172 -0.48 2.81 -4.50
C ALA A 172 -1.62 3.28 -5.43
N LYS A 173 -2.18 4.47 -5.13
CA LYS A 173 -3.31 5.05 -5.89
C LYS A 173 -2.88 5.39 -7.31
N ASP A 174 -3.31 4.59 -8.28
CA ASP A 174 -3.11 4.82 -9.69
C ASP A 174 -4.34 4.36 -10.48
N LYS A 175 -5.20 5.30 -10.83
CA LYS A 175 -6.44 5.02 -11.57
C LYS A 175 -6.20 4.67 -13.04
N SER A 176 -5.05 5.04 -13.59
CA SER A 176 -4.71 4.80 -15.01
C SER A 176 -4.23 3.37 -15.26
N ARG A 177 -3.69 2.71 -14.23
CA ARG A 177 -3.16 1.35 -14.30
C ARG A 177 -3.78 0.48 -13.20
N PRO A 178 -4.78 -0.33 -13.52
CA PRO A 178 -5.40 -1.22 -12.55
C PRO A 178 -4.36 -2.21 -11.96
N PHE A 179 -4.48 -2.45 -10.65
CA PHE A 179 -3.73 -3.47 -9.94
C PHE A 179 -4.59 -4.72 -9.86
N ILE A 180 -4.15 -5.79 -10.50
CA ILE A 180 -4.92 -7.02 -10.66
C ILE A 180 -4.18 -8.17 -10.00
N VAL A 181 -4.80 -8.78 -8.99
CA VAL A 181 -4.31 -10.01 -8.36
C VAL A 181 -5.13 -11.17 -8.85
N GLU A 182 -4.49 -12.11 -9.53
CA GLU A 182 -5.10 -13.36 -10.01
C GLU A 182 -4.88 -14.47 -8.97
N VAL A 183 -5.95 -15.18 -8.63
CA VAL A 183 -5.91 -16.33 -7.73
C VAL A 183 -6.79 -17.43 -8.31
N GLY A 184 -6.18 -18.45 -8.90
CA GLY A 184 -6.92 -19.47 -9.65
C GLY A 184 -7.67 -18.86 -10.83
N GLU A 185 -8.98 -19.02 -10.86
CA GLU A 185 -9.86 -18.49 -11.91
C GLU A 185 -10.45 -17.12 -11.59
N GLN A 186 -10.14 -16.58 -10.41
CA GLN A 186 -10.65 -15.28 -9.94
C GLN A 186 -9.60 -14.19 -10.11
N SER A 187 -10.07 -12.98 -10.37
CA SER A 187 -9.26 -11.76 -10.38
C SER A 187 -9.82 -10.73 -9.41
N PHE A 188 -8.92 -10.09 -8.68
CA PHE A 188 -9.18 -9.07 -7.68
C PHE A 188 -8.57 -7.77 -8.19
N THR A 189 -9.41 -6.83 -8.63
CA THR A 189 -8.97 -5.58 -9.26
C THR A 189 -9.12 -4.40 -8.32
N ALA A 190 -8.04 -3.63 -8.16
CA ALA A 190 -7.90 -2.49 -7.26
C ALA A 190 -7.32 -1.27 -7.99
N LEU A 191 -7.63 -0.06 -7.51
CA LEU A 191 -7.11 1.22 -8.05
C LEU A 191 -6.36 2.07 -7.00
N GLY A 192 -6.20 1.55 -5.79
CA GLY A 192 -5.58 2.22 -4.65
C GLY A 192 -6.32 1.84 -3.37
N THR A 193 -6.01 0.68 -2.84
CA THR A 193 -6.75 -0.02 -1.79
C THR A 193 -5.80 -0.80 -0.92
N ALA A 194 -6.17 -1.04 0.34
CA ALA A 194 -5.50 -2.00 1.20
C ALA A 194 -6.41 -3.23 1.39
N PHE A 195 -5.88 -4.42 1.12
CA PHE A 195 -6.65 -5.65 1.21
C PHE A 195 -5.76 -6.87 1.42
N ASN A 196 -6.34 -7.91 2.02
CA ASN A 196 -5.71 -9.20 2.29
C ASN A 196 -6.40 -10.28 1.46
N ILE A 197 -5.62 -11.15 0.84
CA ILE A 197 -6.13 -12.36 0.17
C ILE A 197 -5.45 -13.58 0.76
N GLN A 198 -6.26 -14.54 1.21
CA GLN A 198 -5.83 -15.85 1.63
C GLN A 198 -6.36 -16.92 0.67
N LYS A 199 -5.46 -17.67 0.05
CA LYS A 199 -5.79 -18.87 -0.71
C LYS A 199 -5.72 -20.07 0.22
N LYS A 200 -6.87 -20.55 0.71
CA LYS A 200 -6.95 -21.66 1.66
C LYS A 200 -6.64 -23.00 1.01
N ASN A 201 -7.13 -23.18 -0.22
CA ASN A 201 -6.88 -24.35 -1.06
C ASN A 201 -7.02 -23.96 -2.56
N SER A 202 -7.15 -24.94 -3.44
CA SER A 202 -7.27 -24.69 -4.88
C SER A 202 -8.55 -23.93 -5.29
N GLN A 203 -9.60 -23.98 -4.46
CA GLN A 203 -10.95 -23.52 -4.79
C GLN A 203 -11.50 -22.47 -3.81
N ASP A 204 -10.90 -22.38 -2.60
CA ASP A 204 -11.39 -21.51 -1.54
C ASP A 204 -10.41 -20.33 -1.33
N ILE A 205 -10.94 -19.14 -1.53
CA ILE A 205 -10.21 -17.88 -1.41
C ILE A 205 -11.00 -16.96 -0.48
N GLU A 206 -10.29 -16.30 0.42
CA GLU A 206 -10.85 -15.30 1.32
C GLU A 206 -10.26 -13.93 0.97
N LEU A 207 -11.11 -12.93 0.78
CA LEU A 207 -10.76 -11.52 0.62
C LEU A 207 -11.26 -10.72 1.81
N ILE A 208 -10.41 -9.88 2.37
CA ILE A 208 -10.79 -8.84 3.33
C ILE A 208 -10.27 -7.51 2.80
N VAL A 209 -11.16 -6.54 2.64
CA VAL A 209 -10.80 -5.18 2.24
C VAL A 209 -10.74 -4.32 3.50
N THR A 210 -9.57 -3.73 3.77
CA THR A 210 -9.38 -2.84 4.91
C THR A 210 -9.61 -1.38 4.53
N GLU A 211 -9.21 -0.97 3.31
CA GLU A 211 -9.42 0.37 2.78
C GLU A 211 -9.73 0.33 1.28
N GLY A 212 -10.65 1.19 0.83
CA GLY A 212 -10.99 1.37 -0.57
C GLY A 212 -11.98 0.34 -1.11
N LYS A 213 -11.78 -0.12 -2.35
CA LYS A 213 -12.71 -1.01 -3.07
C LYS A 213 -11.93 -2.02 -3.91
N VAL A 214 -12.36 -3.28 -3.89
CA VAL A 214 -11.83 -4.36 -4.73
C VAL A 214 -12.98 -4.99 -5.50
N LEU A 215 -12.82 -5.13 -6.81
CA LEU A 215 -13.75 -5.86 -7.67
C LEU A 215 -13.28 -7.29 -7.82
N ILE A 216 -14.12 -8.26 -7.48
CA ILE A 216 -13.91 -9.68 -7.76
C ILE A 216 -14.65 -10.05 -9.05
N SER A 217 -13.96 -10.69 -9.97
CA SER A 217 -14.53 -11.15 -11.25
C SER A 217 -13.79 -12.39 -11.75
N HIS A 218 -14.32 -13.07 -12.76
CA HIS A 218 -13.55 -14.11 -13.44
C HIS A 218 -12.40 -13.51 -14.23
N THR A 219 -11.24 -14.17 -14.20
CA THR A 219 -10.01 -13.71 -14.88
C THR A 219 -10.23 -13.45 -16.38
N ASN A 220 -11.03 -14.27 -17.06
CA ASN A 220 -11.32 -14.13 -18.50
C ASN A 220 -12.15 -12.87 -18.82
N ASP A 221 -13.03 -12.43 -17.93
CA ASP A 221 -13.91 -11.27 -18.14
C ASP A 221 -13.12 -9.97 -18.09
N ILE A 222 -12.20 -9.85 -17.14
CA ILE A 222 -11.33 -8.68 -17.01
C ILE A 222 -10.36 -8.55 -18.16
N LEU A 223 -9.76 -9.66 -18.60
CA LEU A 223 -8.82 -9.65 -19.73
C LEU A 223 -9.47 -9.14 -21.03
N ALA A 224 -10.73 -9.50 -21.25
CA ALA A 224 -11.48 -9.05 -22.43
C ALA A 224 -11.81 -7.55 -22.38
N GLN A 225 -11.95 -6.95 -21.20
CA GLN A 225 -12.38 -5.56 -21.05
C GLN A 225 -11.20 -4.59 -20.94
N VAL A 226 -10.16 -4.92 -20.17
CA VAL A 226 -8.96 -4.07 -20.04
C VAL A 226 -8.23 -3.94 -21.39
N ASN A 227 -8.31 -4.95 -22.25
CA ASN A 227 -7.74 -4.88 -23.60
C ASN A 227 -8.57 -4.06 -24.60
N ARG A 228 -9.83 -3.73 -24.29
CA ARG A 228 -10.75 -2.99 -25.19
C ARG A 228 -10.85 -1.50 -24.89
N SER A 229 -10.56 -1.07 -23.67
CA SER A 229 -10.69 0.34 -23.26
C SER A 229 -9.32 0.99 -23.13
N ASN A 230 -9.12 2.08 -23.88
CA ASN A 230 -7.99 2.99 -23.66
C ASN A 230 -8.23 3.93 -22.46
N ASP A 231 -9.41 3.89 -21.87
CA ASP A 231 -9.80 4.70 -20.72
C ASP A 231 -9.63 3.92 -19.41
N SER A 232 -9.35 4.66 -18.33
CA SER A 232 -9.24 4.08 -16.98
C SER A 232 -10.53 3.33 -16.61
N PRO A 233 -10.46 2.07 -16.17
CA PRO A 233 -11.65 1.30 -15.84
C PRO A 233 -12.34 1.90 -14.61
N VAL A 234 -13.64 2.15 -14.71
CA VAL A 234 -14.49 2.48 -13.56
C VAL A 234 -14.94 1.15 -12.96
N LEU A 235 -14.39 0.76 -11.80
CA LEU A 235 -14.68 -0.54 -11.16
C LEU A 235 -16.17 -0.81 -10.99
N ASP A 236 -16.94 0.24 -10.65
CA ASP A 236 -18.38 0.13 -10.39
C ASP A 236 -19.20 -0.22 -11.65
N SER A 237 -18.62 -0.11 -12.86
CA SER A 237 -19.27 -0.42 -14.13
C SER A 237 -18.89 -1.79 -14.72
N LEU A 238 -17.94 -2.47 -14.10
CA LEU A 238 -17.48 -3.79 -14.54
C LEU A 238 -18.32 -4.91 -13.91
N PRO A 239 -18.54 -6.04 -14.63
CA PRO A 239 -19.23 -7.19 -14.08
C PRO A 239 -18.39 -7.82 -12.96
N GLY A 240 -19.02 -8.14 -11.84
CA GLY A 240 -18.39 -8.79 -10.70
C GLY A 240 -19.01 -8.37 -9.38
N LEU A 241 -18.41 -8.80 -8.30
CA LEU A 241 -18.76 -8.43 -6.93
C LEU A 241 -17.82 -7.33 -6.43
N LEU A 242 -18.37 -6.18 -6.09
CA LEU A 242 -17.61 -5.10 -5.47
C LEU A 242 -17.60 -5.29 -3.95
N VAL A 243 -16.39 -5.35 -3.36
CA VAL A 243 -16.15 -5.45 -1.91
C VAL A 243 -15.50 -4.15 -1.46
N THR A 244 -16.01 -3.57 -0.39
CA THR A 244 -15.57 -2.26 0.14
C THR A 244 -14.87 -2.40 1.49
N GLY A 245 -14.17 -1.33 1.93
CA GLY A 245 -13.47 -1.33 3.21
C GLY A 245 -14.37 -1.74 4.38
N GLY A 246 -13.87 -2.65 5.23
CA GLY A 246 -14.62 -3.27 6.32
C GLY A 246 -15.53 -4.43 5.88
N GLU A 247 -15.35 -4.94 4.66
CA GLU A 247 -16.09 -6.10 4.16
C GLU A 247 -15.16 -7.28 3.87
N LYS A 248 -15.75 -8.46 3.98
CA LYS A 248 -15.17 -9.77 3.68
C LYS A 248 -16.00 -10.46 2.60
N SER A 249 -15.34 -11.15 1.68
CA SER A 249 -15.98 -12.07 0.74
C SER A 249 -15.18 -13.37 0.68
N VAL A 250 -15.89 -14.45 0.43
CA VAL A 250 -15.29 -15.78 0.27
C VAL A 250 -15.68 -16.32 -1.10
N VAL A 251 -14.73 -16.93 -1.78
CA VAL A 251 -14.97 -17.77 -2.94
C VAL A 251 -14.90 -19.21 -2.46
N GLU A 252 -15.95 -19.97 -2.59
CA GLU A 252 -16.00 -21.39 -2.22
C GLU A 252 -16.33 -22.21 -3.47
N ASN A 253 -15.52 -23.22 -3.77
CA ASN A 253 -15.68 -24.05 -4.95
C ASN A 253 -15.86 -23.22 -6.25
N ASN A 254 -15.05 -22.19 -6.43
CA ASN A 254 -15.11 -21.20 -7.52
C ASN A 254 -16.42 -20.39 -7.58
N THR A 255 -17.28 -20.46 -6.55
CA THR A 255 -18.51 -19.69 -6.48
C THR A 255 -18.32 -18.48 -5.54
N LEU A 256 -18.60 -17.27 -6.06
CA LEU A 256 -18.53 -16.04 -5.27
C LEU A 256 -19.69 -16.01 -4.23
N THR A 257 -19.33 -15.81 -2.97
CA THR A 257 -20.30 -15.45 -1.94
C THR A 257 -20.53 -13.94 -1.93
N THR A 258 -21.61 -13.50 -1.31
CA THR A 258 -21.88 -12.07 -1.12
C THR A 258 -20.85 -11.44 -0.20
N ALA A 259 -20.53 -10.17 -0.45
CA ALA A 259 -19.73 -9.38 0.49
C ALA A 259 -20.51 -9.16 1.79
N THR A 260 -19.86 -9.38 2.93
CA THR A 260 -20.43 -9.20 4.27
C THR A 260 -19.61 -8.22 5.07
N LYS A 261 -20.29 -7.31 5.78
CA LYS A 261 -19.61 -6.42 6.72
C LYS A 261 -19.06 -7.21 7.90
N ILE A 262 -17.84 -6.91 8.27
CA ILE A 262 -17.18 -7.46 9.45
C ILE A 262 -16.82 -6.33 10.41
N SER A 263 -16.77 -6.64 11.70
CA SER A 263 -16.44 -5.65 12.71
C SER A 263 -14.96 -5.23 12.63
N PRO A 264 -14.57 -4.05 13.14
CA PRO A 264 -13.17 -3.65 13.21
C PRO A 264 -12.28 -4.67 13.95
N GLU A 265 -12.82 -5.32 14.99
CA GLU A 265 -12.13 -6.37 15.74
C GLU A 265 -11.87 -7.60 14.87
N GLN A 266 -12.84 -7.96 14.03
CA GLN A 266 -12.67 -9.06 13.06
C GLN A 266 -11.65 -8.70 11.98
N VAL A 267 -11.63 -7.45 11.49
CA VAL A 267 -10.59 -6.97 10.58
C VAL A 267 -9.22 -7.12 11.26
N GLN A 268 -9.08 -6.58 12.48
CA GLN A 268 -7.83 -6.66 13.24
C GLN A 268 -7.38 -8.11 13.45
N LYS A 269 -8.29 -9.00 13.82
CA LYS A 269 -8.02 -10.43 14.01
C LYS A 269 -7.44 -11.07 12.74
N ASN A 270 -8.07 -10.87 11.60
CA ASN A 270 -7.66 -11.49 10.35
C ASN A 270 -6.39 -10.86 9.75
N THR A 271 -5.99 -9.66 10.18
CA THR A 271 -4.79 -8.97 9.70
C THR A 271 -3.65 -8.93 10.74
N ALA A 272 -3.86 -9.47 11.95
CA ALA A 272 -2.89 -9.46 13.04
C ALA A 272 -1.58 -10.18 12.70
N TRP A 273 -1.64 -11.14 11.79
CA TRP A 273 -0.47 -11.85 11.30
C TRP A 273 0.59 -10.91 10.69
N GLN A 274 0.19 -9.76 10.15
CA GLN A 274 1.12 -8.74 9.63
C GLN A 274 2.09 -8.22 10.69
N GLN A 275 1.71 -8.35 11.96
CA GLN A 275 2.52 -7.99 13.13
C GLN A 275 3.14 -9.23 13.81
N GLY A 276 3.04 -10.41 13.17
CA GLY A 276 3.54 -11.66 13.74
C GLY A 276 2.68 -12.23 14.87
N ILE A 277 1.40 -11.83 14.95
CA ILE A 277 0.47 -12.22 16.03
C ILE A 277 -0.74 -12.93 15.43
N LEU A 278 -1.22 -13.95 16.13
CA LEU A 278 -2.51 -14.60 15.88
C LEU A 278 -3.45 -14.21 17.02
N ILE A 279 -4.67 -13.82 16.67
CA ILE A 279 -5.71 -13.46 17.63
C ILE A 279 -6.83 -14.50 17.52
N PHE A 280 -7.14 -15.14 18.63
CA PHE A 280 -8.33 -16.00 18.77
C PHE A 280 -9.35 -15.31 19.65
N ASP A 281 -10.60 -15.33 19.27
CA ASP A 281 -11.71 -14.71 20.00
C ASP A 281 -12.93 -15.63 19.91
N GLY A 282 -12.99 -16.59 20.81
CA GLY A 282 -14.03 -17.61 20.81
C GLY A 282 -13.94 -18.60 19.64
N ASP A 283 -12.77 -18.76 19.05
CA ASP A 283 -12.52 -19.78 18.03
C ASP A 283 -12.51 -21.17 18.65
N THR A 284 -12.80 -22.20 17.86
CA THR A 284 -12.62 -23.57 18.35
C THR A 284 -11.14 -23.90 18.48
N LEU A 285 -10.81 -24.82 19.38
CA LEU A 285 -9.44 -25.33 19.47
C LEU A 285 -8.97 -25.92 18.14
N ALA A 286 -9.87 -26.62 17.43
CA ALA A 286 -9.58 -27.16 16.11
C ALA A 286 -9.18 -26.07 15.11
N ASP A 287 -9.93 -24.94 15.06
CA ASP A 287 -9.62 -23.81 14.19
C ASP A 287 -8.30 -23.14 14.59
N ALA A 288 -8.07 -22.96 15.90
CA ALA A 288 -6.84 -22.36 16.41
C ALA A 288 -5.61 -23.22 16.09
N LEU A 289 -5.71 -24.54 16.26
CA LEU A 289 -4.64 -25.48 15.89
C LEU A 289 -4.39 -25.52 14.38
N ALA A 290 -5.46 -25.46 13.57
CA ALA A 290 -5.34 -25.39 12.12
C ALA A 290 -4.61 -24.10 11.69
N GLU A 291 -4.92 -22.95 12.29
CA GLU A 291 -4.27 -21.70 11.97
C GLU A 291 -2.80 -21.67 12.39
N ILE A 292 -2.46 -22.14 13.59
CA ILE A 292 -1.07 -22.22 14.08
C ILE A 292 -0.25 -23.20 13.24
N SER A 293 -0.83 -24.31 12.80
CA SER A 293 -0.16 -25.30 11.93
C SER A 293 0.27 -24.71 10.58
N ARG A 294 -0.27 -23.58 10.16
CA ARG A 294 0.20 -22.88 8.95
C ARG A 294 1.63 -22.35 9.08
N TYR A 295 2.11 -22.13 10.30
CA TYR A 295 3.40 -21.49 10.60
C TYR A 295 4.51 -22.47 10.97
N ASN A 296 4.22 -23.76 11.06
CA ASN A 296 5.18 -24.79 11.48
C ASN A 296 4.84 -26.15 10.88
N ASP A 297 5.75 -27.12 11.02
CA ASP A 297 5.58 -28.49 10.52
C ASP A 297 4.82 -29.41 11.50
N THR A 298 4.37 -28.91 12.64
CA THR A 298 3.69 -29.70 13.65
C THR A 298 2.29 -30.06 13.19
N LYS A 299 1.96 -31.34 13.27
CA LYS A 299 0.62 -31.84 13.02
C LYS A 299 -0.06 -32.10 14.35
N PHE A 300 -1.21 -31.50 14.54
CA PHE A 300 -2.03 -31.75 15.71
C PHE A 300 -3.12 -32.76 15.34
N GLU A 301 -3.35 -33.71 16.21
CA GLU A 301 -4.44 -34.65 16.14
C GLU A 301 -5.28 -34.51 17.43
N VAL A 302 -6.50 -34.05 17.29
CA VAL A 302 -7.43 -33.92 18.41
C VAL A 302 -8.32 -35.14 18.38
N LEU A 303 -8.17 -36.01 19.37
CA LEU A 303 -8.84 -37.30 19.41
C LEU A 303 -10.27 -37.24 19.97
N ASP A 304 -10.65 -36.10 20.57
CA ASP A 304 -11.93 -35.90 21.24
C ASP A 304 -12.64 -34.69 20.66
N ASP A 305 -13.87 -34.88 20.16
CA ASP A 305 -14.68 -33.83 19.56
C ASP A 305 -15.10 -32.76 20.58
N GLU A 306 -15.24 -33.09 21.87
CA GLU A 306 -15.51 -32.12 22.92
C GLU A 306 -14.32 -31.19 23.11
N ILE A 307 -13.10 -31.74 23.12
CA ILE A 307 -11.86 -30.97 23.19
C ILE A 307 -11.69 -30.12 21.93
N ALA A 308 -11.96 -30.65 20.75
CA ALA A 308 -11.88 -29.93 19.48
C ALA A 308 -12.79 -28.69 19.46
N SER A 309 -13.94 -28.75 20.11
CA SER A 309 -14.94 -27.66 20.17
C SER A 309 -14.71 -26.63 21.28
N LEU A 310 -13.72 -26.83 22.15
CA LEU A 310 -13.38 -25.86 23.20
C LEU A 310 -13.10 -24.49 22.63
N LYS A 311 -13.61 -23.45 23.32
CA LYS A 311 -13.46 -22.06 22.86
C LYS A 311 -12.16 -21.47 23.42
N ILE A 312 -11.35 -20.97 22.50
CA ILE A 312 -10.05 -20.35 22.77
C ILE A 312 -10.13 -18.86 22.50
N SER A 313 -9.61 -18.07 23.43
CA SER A 313 -9.40 -16.62 23.28
C SER A 313 -8.04 -16.22 23.78
N GLY A 314 -7.32 -15.41 23.01
CA GLY A 314 -5.99 -14.94 23.38
C GLY A 314 -5.18 -14.42 22.20
N TYR A 315 -4.01 -13.89 22.54
CA TYR A 315 -3.02 -13.38 21.60
C TYR A 315 -1.80 -14.31 21.63
N PHE A 316 -1.44 -14.87 20.50
CA PHE A 316 -0.32 -15.78 20.37
C PHE A 316 0.65 -15.26 19.31
N LYS A 317 1.94 -15.44 19.52
CA LYS A 317 2.91 -15.17 18.46
C LYS A 317 2.74 -16.24 17.36
N ALA A 318 2.77 -15.81 16.11
CA ALA A 318 2.69 -16.73 14.98
C ALA A 318 3.82 -17.79 15.05
N GLY A 319 3.44 -19.05 15.05
CA GLY A 319 4.38 -20.18 15.16
C GLY A 319 4.83 -20.55 16.57
N ASP A 320 4.36 -19.87 17.62
CA ASP A 320 4.67 -20.21 19.03
C ASP A 320 3.75 -21.35 19.53
N ILE A 321 4.14 -22.58 19.20
CA ILE A 321 3.42 -23.79 19.64
C ILE A 321 3.54 -23.99 21.13
N ASP A 322 4.75 -23.80 21.68
CA ASP A 322 5.02 -24.04 23.09
C ASP A 322 4.18 -23.12 23.99
N GLY A 323 4.03 -21.85 23.58
CA GLY A 323 3.15 -20.89 24.26
C GLY A 323 1.67 -21.31 24.22
N LEU A 324 1.19 -21.81 23.08
CA LEU A 324 -0.17 -22.33 22.97
C LEU A 324 -0.37 -23.56 23.85
N LEU A 325 0.49 -24.57 23.72
CA LEU A 325 0.37 -25.83 24.48
C LEU A 325 0.45 -25.57 25.99
N SER A 326 1.36 -24.71 26.43
CA SER A 326 1.43 -24.29 27.83
C SER A 326 0.16 -23.61 28.33
N SER A 327 -0.47 -22.80 27.47
CA SER A 327 -1.75 -22.15 27.78
C SER A 327 -2.91 -23.16 27.86
N LEU A 328 -2.91 -24.17 26.97
CA LEU A 328 -3.91 -25.26 26.98
C LEU A 328 -3.78 -26.15 28.20
N ASP A 329 -2.56 -26.53 28.58
CA ASP A 329 -2.30 -27.30 29.80
C ASP A 329 -2.74 -26.56 31.06
N PHE A 330 -2.36 -25.26 31.15
CA PHE A 330 -2.70 -24.43 32.31
C PHE A 330 -4.19 -24.16 32.48
N ASN A 331 -4.92 -23.87 31.39
CA ASN A 331 -6.31 -23.45 31.46
C ASN A 331 -7.30 -24.63 31.36
N PHE A 332 -6.94 -25.69 30.64
CA PHE A 332 -7.85 -26.79 30.31
C PHE A 332 -7.33 -28.15 30.73
N ASN A 333 -6.11 -28.25 31.32
CA ASN A 333 -5.44 -29.49 31.69
C ASN A 333 -5.34 -30.49 30.50
N ILE A 334 -5.07 -29.94 29.30
CA ILE A 334 -4.85 -30.69 28.06
C ILE A 334 -3.33 -30.85 27.86
N GLN A 335 -2.89 -32.11 27.73
CA GLN A 335 -1.48 -32.49 27.53
C GLN A 335 -1.26 -33.08 26.15
#